data_db2d75510fb2acb09d2eb4b100e4592f
#
_entry.id   db2d75510fb2acb09d2eb4b100e4592f
#
_cell.length_a   1.000
_cell.length_b   1.000
_cell.length_c   1.000
_cell.angle_alpha   90.00
_cell.angle_beta   90.00
_cell.angle_gamma   90.00
#
_symmetry.space_group_name_H-M   'P 1'
#
loop_
_entity.id
_entity.type
_entity.pdbx_description
1 polymer ?
#
loop_
_entity_poly.entity_id
_entity_poly.type
_entity_poly.pdbx_seq_one_letter_code
_entity_poly.pdbx_strand_id
1 'polypeptide(L)'
;MSGTINIDGNADVTATSNSGAGIGSGNDSDVTKTGTINIGGNAKVFALSKYDGAGIGGGNEGNMNGTINIRGNAKVIAASGRKGAGIGAGDEENLNGTVTITDNADVTAVSGKNGAGIGSGCEASFKWTIIISGNAKVTARTGVSEYDGNPYTFAAALGATDDYVFNGNIMILGNAKFTTGVVEKNSVTRENPLGKLLENMKGYIGSDCNRVEHYGHVFISDTATINGISGTDKTTLNGYINGGNGTDIIPAQVEVLPNGDINLITERDGITVSDTMFNGSTAFPTEPGEYIITKVVTVNGKDITVPLGTLIIPEPEPAPQPEPMAHHERIQLYRVADKQGRSIAYKAVQQGGVLTITTDEKEAKLIIERGGLFALSRQGITKIVFVTASKKSAISVGAAMEKCSGEFVLLHGSRKVKLTVAGAAVDADGILIKE
;
A
#
# COMPACT_ATOMS: atom_id res chain seq x y z
N MET A 1 6.46 19.42 -11.67
CA MET A 1 5.65 19.41 -10.42
C MET A 1 6.61 19.49 -9.25
N SER A 2 6.30 20.29 -8.23
CA SER A 2 7.01 20.27 -6.95
C SER A 2 5.98 19.99 -5.86
N GLY A 3 6.30 19.09 -4.92
CA GLY A 3 5.39 18.70 -3.85
C GLY A 3 4.91 17.27 -3.94
N THR A 4 3.99 16.91 -3.05
CA THR A 4 3.52 15.53 -2.89
C THR A 4 2.02 15.45 -3.17
N ILE A 5 1.64 14.46 -3.98
CA ILE A 5 0.24 14.05 -4.17
C ILE A 5 0.05 12.73 -3.43
N ASN A 6 -0.84 12.69 -2.46
CA ASN A 6 -1.20 11.47 -1.73
C ASN A 6 -2.65 11.10 -2.04
N ILE A 7 -2.85 9.86 -2.50
CA ILE A 7 -4.16 9.25 -2.76
C ILE A 7 -4.17 7.93 -1.97
N ASP A 8 -4.95 7.86 -0.91
CA ASP A 8 -4.89 6.73 0.03
C ASP A 8 -6.28 6.35 0.58
N GLY A 9 -6.32 5.33 1.43
CA GLY A 9 -7.53 4.82 2.03
C GLY A 9 -8.45 4.15 1.01
N ASN A 10 -9.71 4.58 0.94
CA ASN A 10 -10.71 4.10 -0.01
C ASN A 10 -11.03 5.17 -1.08
N ALA A 11 -10.08 6.06 -1.41
CA ALA A 11 -10.29 7.10 -2.39
C ALA A 11 -10.68 6.52 -3.76
N ASP A 12 -11.62 7.18 -4.46
CA ASP A 12 -12.00 6.88 -5.84
C ASP A 12 -11.76 8.14 -6.67
N VAL A 13 -10.71 8.11 -7.51
CA VAL A 13 -10.20 9.29 -8.21
C VAL A 13 -10.27 9.08 -9.72
N THR A 14 -10.91 10.00 -10.41
CA THR A 14 -10.85 10.11 -11.87
C THR A 14 -10.23 11.43 -12.26
N ALA A 15 -9.07 11.38 -12.91
CA ALA A 15 -8.32 12.54 -13.35
C ALA A 15 -8.06 12.48 -14.87
N THR A 16 -8.37 13.56 -15.57
CA THR A 16 -8.16 13.64 -17.02
C THR A 16 -7.53 14.97 -17.41
N SER A 17 -6.60 14.92 -18.33
CA SER A 17 -5.96 16.10 -18.93
C SER A 17 -5.99 16.03 -20.46
N ASN A 18 -5.71 17.11 -21.14
CA ASN A 18 -5.45 17.08 -22.57
C ASN A 18 -3.98 16.72 -22.85
N SER A 19 -3.03 17.58 -22.51
CA SER A 19 -1.60 17.40 -22.78
C SER A 19 -0.75 17.37 -21.50
N GLY A 20 -1.25 17.84 -20.36
CA GLY A 20 -0.63 17.57 -19.06
C GLY A 20 -0.82 16.12 -18.65
N ALA A 21 -0.15 15.69 -17.58
CA ALA A 21 -0.44 14.40 -16.98
C ALA A 21 -1.88 14.35 -16.44
N GLY A 22 -2.51 13.18 -16.45
CA GLY A 22 -3.78 12.97 -15.73
C GLY A 22 -3.61 13.25 -14.24
N ILE A 23 -2.55 12.68 -13.64
CA ILE A 23 -2.06 12.97 -12.29
C ILE A 23 -0.58 13.26 -12.38
N GLY A 24 -0.13 14.47 -12.05
CA GLY A 24 1.28 14.83 -12.10
C GLY A 24 1.57 16.23 -12.56
N SER A 25 2.53 16.40 -13.49
CA SER A 25 2.91 17.72 -13.98
C SER A 25 2.01 18.23 -15.12
N GLY A 26 1.92 19.55 -15.24
CA GLY A 26 1.26 20.20 -16.37
C GLY A 26 2.10 20.12 -17.65
N ASN A 27 1.50 20.56 -18.77
CA ASN A 27 2.22 20.80 -20.02
C ASN A 27 3.27 21.90 -19.82
N ASP A 28 4.43 21.82 -20.51
CA ASP A 28 5.53 22.81 -20.48
C ASP A 28 5.99 23.16 -19.03
N SER A 29 5.93 22.23 -18.11
CA SER A 29 6.28 22.52 -16.73
C SER A 29 7.79 22.44 -16.47
N ASP A 30 8.31 23.41 -15.72
CA ASP A 30 9.74 23.62 -15.43
C ASP A 30 10.46 22.37 -14.93
N VAL A 31 11.62 22.11 -15.54
CA VAL A 31 12.48 20.92 -15.42
C VAL A 31 13.15 20.70 -14.06
N THR A 32 13.15 21.68 -13.16
CA THR A 32 13.98 21.66 -11.94
C THR A 32 13.27 21.10 -10.71
N LYS A 33 12.01 20.73 -10.81
CA LYS A 33 11.17 20.42 -9.65
C LYS A 33 10.93 18.93 -9.47
N THR A 34 11.35 18.42 -8.33
CA THR A 34 11.07 17.02 -7.88
C THR A 34 9.68 16.94 -7.25
N GLY A 35 8.90 15.96 -7.67
CA GLY A 35 7.58 15.67 -7.11
C GLY A 35 7.44 14.23 -6.68
N THR A 36 6.51 13.98 -5.76
CA THR A 36 6.18 12.63 -5.32
C THR A 36 4.70 12.36 -5.52
N ILE A 37 4.37 11.20 -6.07
CA ILE A 37 2.99 10.71 -6.19
C ILE A 37 2.91 9.41 -5.42
N ASN A 38 2.09 9.38 -4.38
CA ASN A 38 1.82 8.20 -3.57
C ASN A 38 0.37 7.77 -3.77
N ILE A 39 0.16 6.52 -4.16
CA ILE A 39 -1.16 5.90 -4.30
C ILE A 39 -1.15 4.63 -3.46
N GLY A 40 -2.04 4.55 -2.48
CA GLY A 40 -2.01 3.45 -1.50
C GLY A 40 -3.39 3.00 -1.01
N GLY A 41 -3.38 2.21 0.07
CA GLY A 41 -4.59 1.68 0.68
C GLY A 41 -5.40 0.81 -0.27
N ASN A 42 -6.71 1.07 -0.36
CA ASN A 42 -7.63 0.44 -1.30
C ASN A 42 -8.08 1.44 -2.40
N ALA A 43 -7.27 2.45 -2.68
CA ALA A 43 -7.62 3.51 -3.63
C ALA A 43 -7.91 2.94 -5.02
N LYS A 44 -8.89 3.53 -5.70
CA LYS A 44 -9.19 3.28 -7.11
C LYS A 44 -8.84 4.54 -7.88
N VAL A 45 -7.96 4.43 -8.85
CA VAL A 45 -7.47 5.56 -9.61
C VAL A 45 -7.63 5.31 -11.10
N PHE A 46 -8.29 6.23 -11.78
CA PHE A 46 -8.29 6.34 -13.21
C PHE A 46 -7.63 7.66 -13.62
N ALA A 47 -6.51 7.59 -14.34
CA ALA A 47 -5.75 8.74 -14.79
C ALA A 47 -5.52 8.69 -16.31
N LEU A 48 -5.93 9.71 -17.04
CA LEU A 48 -5.81 9.78 -18.50
C LEU A 48 -5.26 11.13 -18.95
N SER A 49 -4.19 11.11 -19.75
CA SER A 49 -3.87 12.19 -20.69
C SER A 49 -4.43 11.84 -22.06
N LYS A 50 -5.15 12.76 -22.69
CA LYS A 50 -5.75 12.50 -24.02
C LYS A 50 -4.72 12.50 -25.14
N TYR A 51 -3.64 13.26 -24.97
CA TYR A 51 -2.60 13.42 -25.99
C TYR A 51 -1.24 12.94 -25.47
N ASP A 52 -0.30 13.83 -25.30
CA ASP A 52 1.11 13.52 -25.22
C ASP A 52 1.69 13.53 -23.79
N GLY A 53 0.89 13.89 -22.78
CA GLY A 53 1.26 13.71 -21.37
C GLY A 53 1.09 12.26 -20.89
N ALA A 54 1.71 11.91 -19.78
CA ALA A 54 1.51 10.63 -19.15
C ALA A 54 0.12 10.51 -18.49
N GLY A 55 -0.38 9.30 -18.31
CA GLY A 55 -1.53 9.05 -17.44
C GLY A 55 -1.22 9.48 -16.01
N ILE A 56 -0.11 8.98 -15.45
CA ILE A 56 0.45 9.38 -14.15
C ILE A 56 1.91 9.72 -14.35
N GLY A 57 2.34 10.97 -14.04
CA GLY A 57 3.72 11.38 -14.15
C GLY A 57 3.96 12.73 -14.82
N GLY A 58 4.69 12.74 -15.94
CA GLY A 58 5.05 13.95 -16.71
C GLY A 58 3.94 14.43 -17.66
N GLY A 59 3.77 15.74 -17.81
CA GLY A 59 2.98 16.33 -18.89
C GLY A 59 3.77 16.30 -20.20
N ASN A 60 3.19 16.75 -21.30
CA ASN A 60 3.93 16.98 -22.55
C ASN A 60 4.96 18.09 -22.31
N GLU A 61 6.22 17.90 -22.74
CA GLU A 61 7.33 18.82 -22.47
C GLU A 61 7.46 19.23 -20.99
N GLY A 62 6.86 18.46 -20.10
CA GLY A 62 6.75 18.73 -18.65
C GLY A 62 7.54 17.75 -17.81
N ASN A 63 8.79 18.07 -17.47
CA ASN A 63 9.68 17.19 -16.71
C ASN A 63 9.11 16.77 -15.35
N MET A 64 9.20 15.50 -15.04
CA MET A 64 9.00 14.97 -13.71
C MET A 64 10.27 14.30 -13.20
N ASN A 65 11.08 15.04 -12.46
CA ASN A 65 12.12 14.43 -11.65
C ASN A 65 11.49 14.03 -10.32
N GLY A 66 11.27 12.74 -10.07
CA GLY A 66 10.57 12.39 -8.83
C GLY A 66 10.26 10.92 -8.64
N THR A 67 9.31 10.67 -7.77
CA THR A 67 8.97 9.32 -7.34
C THR A 67 7.47 9.06 -7.52
N ILE A 68 7.15 7.91 -8.08
CA ILE A 68 5.77 7.40 -8.15
C ILE A 68 5.72 6.11 -7.36
N ASN A 69 4.94 6.08 -6.28
CA ASN A 69 4.75 4.92 -5.43
C ASN A 69 3.30 4.45 -5.52
N ILE A 70 3.09 3.19 -5.89
CA ILE A 70 1.79 2.55 -5.92
C ILE A 70 1.86 1.30 -5.04
N ARG A 71 1.06 1.25 -3.98
CA ARG A 71 1.18 0.22 -2.94
C ARG A 71 -0.17 -0.22 -2.36
N GLY A 72 -0.13 -1.15 -1.42
CA GLY A 72 -1.33 -1.67 -0.74
C GLY A 72 -2.18 -2.52 -1.68
N ASN A 73 -3.49 -2.31 -1.64
CA ASN A 73 -4.45 -2.95 -2.55
C ASN A 73 -4.96 -1.97 -3.63
N ALA A 74 -4.18 -0.95 -3.95
CA ALA A 74 -4.58 0.09 -4.90
C ALA A 74 -4.87 -0.52 -6.28
N LYS A 75 -5.93 -0.04 -6.93
CA LYS A 75 -6.30 -0.39 -8.31
C LYS A 75 -6.13 0.83 -9.19
N VAL A 76 -5.20 0.77 -10.12
CA VAL A 76 -4.79 1.91 -10.93
C VAL A 76 -4.93 1.59 -12.41
N ILE A 77 -5.62 2.46 -13.13
CA ILE A 77 -5.59 2.51 -14.60
C ILE A 77 -4.99 3.85 -14.98
N ALA A 78 -3.83 3.83 -15.62
CA ALA A 78 -3.12 5.01 -16.08
C ALA A 78 -2.91 4.92 -17.60
N ALA A 79 -3.39 5.90 -18.33
CA ALA A 79 -3.36 5.85 -19.78
C ALA A 79 -2.91 7.16 -20.42
N SER A 80 -2.15 7.06 -21.51
CA SER A 80 -1.89 8.15 -22.44
C SER A 80 -2.56 7.82 -23.79
N GLY A 81 -3.26 8.77 -24.37
CA GLY A 81 -3.94 8.58 -25.65
C GLY A 81 -3.00 8.57 -26.85
N ARG A 82 -1.79 9.13 -26.71
CA ARG A 82 -0.81 9.21 -27.80
C ARG A 82 0.61 8.85 -27.34
N LYS A 83 1.49 9.85 -27.23
CA LYS A 83 2.94 9.67 -27.14
C LYS A 83 3.49 9.56 -25.70
N GLY A 84 2.76 10.01 -24.69
CA GLY A 84 3.18 9.87 -23.31
C GLY A 84 3.12 8.43 -22.81
N ALA A 85 3.80 8.13 -21.72
CA ALA A 85 3.70 6.85 -21.04
C ALA A 85 2.35 6.71 -20.34
N GLY A 86 1.89 5.47 -20.09
CA GLY A 86 0.81 5.23 -19.15
C GLY A 86 1.19 5.73 -17.76
N ILE A 87 2.35 5.26 -17.24
CA ILE A 87 2.98 5.75 -16.01
C ILE A 87 4.43 6.12 -16.35
N GLY A 88 4.82 7.36 -16.09
CA GLY A 88 6.18 7.84 -16.33
C GLY A 88 6.24 9.19 -17.03
N ALA A 89 6.91 9.26 -18.19
CA ALA A 89 7.14 10.48 -18.94
C ALA A 89 6.00 10.88 -19.87
N GLY A 90 5.87 12.21 -20.11
CA GLY A 90 5.25 12.75 -21.31
C GLY A 90 6.13 12.62 -22.55
N ASP A 91 5.72 13.23 -23.64
CA ASP A 91 6.50 13.32 -24.89
C ASP A 91 7.66 14.31 -24.71
N GLU A 92 8.79 14.06 -25.40
CA GLU A 92 9.99 14.92 -25.45
C GLU A 92 10.69 15.19 -24.10
N GLU A 93 10.53 14.28 -23.12
CA GLU A 93 10.97 14.50 -21.76
C GLU A 93 12.08 13.56 -21.30
N ASN A 94 13.13 14.14 -20.70
CA ASN A 94 14.15 13.37 -19.98
C ASN A 94 13.72 13.17 -18.52
N LEU A 95 13.51 11.93 -18.14
CA LEU A 95 13.06 11.59 -16.80
C LEU A 95 14.17 10.98 -15.96
N ASN A 96 14.34 11.54 -14.75
CA ASN A 96 15.14 10.94 -13.70
C ASN A 96 14.21 10.64 -12.52
N GLY A 97 14.04 9.40 -12.13
CA GLY A 97 13.17 9.11 -11.01
C GLY A 97 13.02 7.63 -10.68
N THR A 98 12.04 7.34 -9.86
CA THR A 98 11.71 5.98 -9.45
C THR A 98 10.22 5.74 -9.56
N VAL A 99 9.85 4.61 -10.16
CA VAL A 99 8.48 4.07 -10.11
C VAL A 99 8.53 2.80 -9.28
N THR A 100 7.77 2.77 -8.19
CA THR A 100 7.66 1.60 -7.30
C THR A 100 6.22 1.12 -7.25
N ILE A 101 5.99 -0.15 -7.60
CA ILE A 101 4.68 -0.81 -7.53
C ILE A 101 4.84 -2.05 -6.68
N THR A 102 4.20 -2.05 -5.50
CA THR A 102 4.44 -3.10 -4.49
C THR A 102 3.15 -3.65 -3.88
N ASP A 103 3.32 -4.54 -2.93
CA ASP A 103 2.27 -5.17 -2.13
C ASP A 103 1.30 -5.98 -3.00
N ASN A 104 -0.01 -5.68 -2.95
CA ASN A 104 -1.04 -6.32 -3.76
C ASN A 104 -1.61 -5.36 -4.82
N ALA A 105 -0.88 -4.31 -5.19
CA ALA A 105 -1.34 -3.33 -6.15
C ALA A 105 -1.70 -3.99 -7.50
N ASP A 106 -2.81 -3.56 -8.10
CA ASP A 106 -3.30 -4.01 -9.41
C ASP A 106 -3.27 -2.81 -10.37
N VAL A 107 -2.29 -2.81 -11.26
CA VAL A 107 -1.95 -1.66 -12.09
C VAL A 107 -2.05 -2.01 -13.57
N THR A 108 -2.80 -1.20 -14.31
CA THR A 108 -2.78 -1.23 -15.78
C THR A 108 -2.30 0.11 -16.30
N ALA A 109 -1.20 0.08 -17.05
CA ALA A 109 -0.57 1.25 -17.65
C ALA A 109 -0.52 1.10 -19.17
N VAL A 110 -1.07 2.08 -19.91
CA VAL A 110 -1.22 1.98 -21.36
C VAL A 110 -0.78 3.27 -22.05
N SER A 111 0.05 3.15 -23.08
CA SER A 111 0.29 4.22 -24.06
C SER A 111 -0.46 3.92 -25.37
N GLY A 112 -1.05 4.94 -25.97
CA GLY A 112 -1.83 4.79 -27.20
C GLY A 112 -0.98 4.80 -28.48
N LYS A 113 0.26 5.32 -28.41
CA LYS A 113 1.18 5.40 -29.56
C LYS A 113 2.56 5.79 -29.07
N ASN A 114 3.60 5.11 -29.49
CA ASN A 114 5.03 5.47 -29.32
C ASN A 114 5.53 5.75 -27.89
N GLY A 115 4.73 5.68 -26.86
CA GLY A 115 5.16 5.77 -25.46
C GLY A 115 5.20 4.39 -24.82
N ALA A 116 5.95 4.23 -23.75
CA ALA A 116 5.94 3.02 -22.95
C ALA A 116 4.63 2.87 -22.14
N GLY A 117 4.22 1.66 -21.86
CA GLY A 117 3.18 1.44 -20.87
C GLY A 117 3.61 2.01 -19.51
N ILE A 118 4.81 1.60 -19.03
CA ILE A 118 5.48 2.19 -17.88
C ILE A 118 6.90 2.55 -18.31
N GLY A 119 7.27 3.83 -18.20
CA GLY A 119 8.61 4.26 -18.58
C GLY A 119 8.64 5.61 -19.29
N SER A 120 9.37 5.70 -20.41
CA SER A 120 9.48 6.94 -21.16
C SER A 120 8.29 7.20 -22.10
N GLY A 121 8.01 8.46 -22.36
CA GLY A 121 7.22 8.88 -23.50
C GLY A 121 8.04 8.78 -24.79
N CYS A 122 7.44 9.18 -25.91
CA CYS A 122 8.16 9.26 -27.18
C CYS A 122 9.24 10.35 -27.07
N GLU A 123 10.36 10.15 -27.74
CA GLU A 123 11.50 11.09 -27.78
C GLU A 123 12.09 11.41 -26.39
N ALA A 124 11.98 10.49 -25.45
CA ALA A 124 12.43 10.65 -24.08
C ALA A 124 13.45 9.59 -23.64
N SER A 125 14.60 10.01 -23.11
CA SER A 125 15.58 9.09 -22.51
C SER A 125 15.08 8.49 -21.23
N PHE A 126 15.32 7.19 -21.03
CA PHE A 126 14.96 6.47 -19.81
C PHE A 126 16.15 6.39 -18.86
N LYS A 127 16.08 7.09 -17.74
CA LYS A 127 17.08 7.07 -16.66
C LYS A 127 16.49 6.68 -15.32
N TRP A 128 15.41 5.93 -15.33
CA TRP A 128 14.62 5.58 -14.18
C TRP A 128 15.01 4.24 -13.55
N THR A 129 14.61 4.09 -12.30
CA THR A 129 14.51 2.78 -11.68
C THR A 129 13.03 2.42 -11.56
N ILE A 130 12.62 1.31 -12.18
CA ILE A 130 11.27 0.76 -12.03
C ILE A 130 11.36 -0.49 -11.18
N ILE A 131 10.56 -0.56 -10.12
CA ILE A 131 10.50 -1.69 -9.20
C ILE A 131 9.07 -2.18 -9.12
N ILE A 132 8.86 -3.42 -9.49
CA ILE A 132 7.60 -4.13 -9.36
C ILE A 132 7.87 -5.30 -8.42
N SER A 133 7.21 -5.34 -7.25
CA SER A 133 7.54 -6.33 -6.23
C SER A 133 6.33 -6.78 -5.40
N GLY A 134 6.55 -7.64 -4.41
CA GLY A 134 5.50 -8.20 -3.59
C GLY A 134 4.60 -9.15 -4.38
N ASN A 135 3.29 -9.00 -4.27
CA ASN A 135 2.27 -9.73 -5.02
C ASN A 135 1.62 -8.86 -6.11
N ALA A 136 2.27 -7.77 -6.49
CA ALA A 136 1.71 -6.81 -7.44
C ALA A 136 1.34 -7.48 -8.78
N LYS A 137 0.22 -7.06 -9.34
CA LYS A 137 -0.23 -7.43 -10.68
C LYS A 137 -0.13 -6.21 -11.57
N VAL A 138 0.74 -6.28 -12.55
CA VAL A 138 1.00 -5.14 -13.43
C VAL A 138 0.81 -5.54 -14.87
N THR A 139 -0.02 -4.81 -15.59
CA THR A 139 -0.17 -4.90 -17.03
C THR A 139 0.34 -3.63 -17.65
N ALA A 140 1.35 -3.73 -18.51
CA ALA A 140 1.89 -2.60 -19.27
C ALA A 140 1.71 -2.82 -20.76
N ARG A 141 1.21 -1.82 -21.48
CA ARG A 141 0.93 -1.88 -22.91
C ARG A 141 1.49 -0.65 -23.61
N THR A 142 2.15 -0.89 -24.74
CA THR A 142 2.58 0.17 -25.67
C THR A 142 1.66 0.23 -26.89
N GLY A 143 1.53 1.37 -27.52
CA GLY A 143 0.78 1.52 -28.76
C GLY A 143 1.66 1.33 -29.99
N VAL A 144 1.07 0.92 -31.09
CA VAL A 144 1.75 0.86 -32.38
C VAL A 144 1.79 2.21 -33.09
N SER A 145 2.82 2.38 -33.88
CA SER A 145 2.86 3.33 -35.00
C SER A 145 2.69 2.60 -36.32
N GLU A 146 2.59 3.33 -37.40
CA GLU A 146 2.54 2.80 -38.75
C GLU A 146 3.63 3.44 -39.60
N TYR A 147 4.39 2.62 -40.27
CA TYR A 147 5.32 3.05 -41.30
C TYR A 147 5.06 2.25 -42.57
N ASP A 148 4.78 2.96 -43.64
CA ASP A 148 4.46 2.36 -44.96
C ASP A 148 3.32 1.30 -44.86
N GLY A 149 2.30 1.60 -44.07
CA GLY A 149 1.13 0.72 -43.87
C GLY A 149 1.35 -0.50 -42.94
N ASN A 150 2.56 -0.71 -42.44
CA ASN A 150 2.85 -1.80 -41.51
C ASN A 150 2.87 -1.31 -40.06
N PRO A 151 2.16 -2.01 -39.16
CA PRO A 151 2.23 -1.68 -37.73
C PRO A 151 3.57 -2.10 -37.15
N TYR A 152 4.18 -1.23 -36.36
CA TYR A 152 5.38 -1.51 -35.58
C TYR A 152 5.33 -0.75 -34.25
N THR A 153 6.14 -1.15 -33.28
CA THR A 153 6.27 -0.50 -32.00
C THR A 153 7.54 0.35 -31.96
N PHE A 154 7.48 1.52 -31.32
CA PHE A 154 8.65 2.37 -31.03
C PHE A 154 9.01 2.38 -29.55
N ALA A 155 8.27 1.69 -28.74
CA ALA A 155 8.46 1.72 -27.30
C ALA A 155 8.30 0.35 -26.69
N ALA A 156 9.04 0.10 -25.63
CA ALA A 156 8.81 -1.06 -24.76
C ALA A 156 7.48 -0.94 -24.02
N ALA A 157 6.87 -2.04 -23.67
CA ALA A 157 5.75 -2.04 -22.72
C ALA A 157 6.23 -1.54 -21.34
N LEU A 158 7.47 -1.91 -20.96
CA LEU A 158 8.12 -1.49 -19.72
C LEU A 158 9.55 -1.05 -20.05
N GLY A 159 9.82 0.25 -19.98
CA GLY A 159 11.15 0.80 -20.21
C GLY A 159 11.21 1.99 -21.16
N ALA A 160 12.07 1.93 -22.18
CA ALA A 160 12.40 3.03 -23.08
C ALA A 160 11.65 2.99 -24.42
N THR A 161 11.65 4.12 -25.10
CA THR A 161 11.22 4.30 -26.49
C THR A 161 12.39 4.23 -27.46
N ASP A 162 12.10 4.18 -28.77
CA ASP A 162 13.07 4.18 -29.85
C ASP A 162 13.96 5.44 -29.87
N ASP A 163 15.20 5.25 -30.34
CA ASP A 163 16.23 6.29 -30.57
C ASP A 163 16.79 6.98 -29.31
N TYR A 164 16.35 6.60 -28.09
CA TYR A 164 16.81 7.22 -26.86
C TYR A 164 17.44 6.22 -25.89
N VAL A 165 18.37 6.70 -25.07
CA VAL A 165 19.21 5.87 -24.20
C VAL A 165 18.39 5.23 -23.07
N PHE A 166 18.44 3.90 -22.98
CA PHE A 166 18.01 3.17 -21.81
C PHE A 166 19.19 3.05 -20.80
N ASN A 167 19.18 3.89 -19.79
CA ASN A 167 20.20 3.90 -18.72
C ASN A 167 19.55 3.83 -17.35
N GLY A 168 18.60 2.93 -17.20
CA GLY A 168 17.86 2.71 -15.96
C GLY A 168 17.94 1.28 -15.49
N ASN A 169 17.21 1.00 -14.41
CA ASN A 169 17.09 -0.35 -13.86
C ASN A 169 15.61 -0.75 -13.81
N ILE A 170 15.32 -1.95 -14.24
CA ILE A 170 14.00 -2.56 -14.15
C ILE A 170 14.11 -3.78 -13.25
N MET A 171 13.28 -3.85 -12.22
CA MET A 171 13.29 -4.91 -11.23
C MET A 171 11.88 -5.49 -11.08
N ILE A 172 11.70 -6.77 -11.39
CA ILE A 172 10.45 -7.52 -11.21
C ILE A 172 10.72 -8.60 -10.18
N LEU A 173 10.32 -8.37 -8.93
CA LEU A 173 10.79 -9.12 -7.77
C LEU A 173 9.61 -9.76 -7.01
N GLY A 174 9.94 -10.71 -6.13
CA GLY A 174 8.94 -11.41 -5.31
C GLY A 174 7.98 -12.23 -6.16
N ASN A 175 6.71 -12.23 -5.79
CA ASN A 175 5.64 -12.94 -6.49
C ASN A 175 4.93 -12.06 -7.52
N ALA A 176 5.56 -10.99 -7.98
CA ALA A 176 4.97 -10.05 -8.91
C ALA A 176 4.57 -10.74 -10.22
N LYS A 177 3.41 -10.36 -10.75
CA LYS A 177 2.88 -10.84 -12.03
C LYS A 177 2.87 -9.69 -13.01
N PHE A 178 3.75 -9.76 -13.98
CA PHE A 178 3.86 -8.74 -15.02
C PHE A 178 3.31 -9.26 -16.35
N THR A 179 2.50 -8.46 -17.01
CA THR A 179 1.94 -8.78 -18.32
C THR A 179 2.28 -7.66 -19.30
N THR A 180 2.84 -8.01 -20.44
CA THR A 180 3.10 -7.07 -21.54
C THR A 180 2.00 -7.14 -22.58
N GLY A 181 1.88 -6.09 -23.41
CA GLY A 181 0.99 -6.10 -24.55
C GLY A 181 1.22 -4.92 -25.48
N VAL A 182 0.60 -5.02 -26.65
CA VAL A 182 0.61 -3.95 -27.68
C VAL A 182 -0.83 -3.62 -28.05
N VAL A 183 -1.13 -2.33 -28.14
CA VAL A 183 -2.48 -1.86 -28.52
C VAL A 183 -2.47 -1.16 -29.87
N GLU A 184 -3.61 -1.24 -30.53
CA GLU A 184 -3.86 -0.54 -31.81
C GLU A 184 -3.69 0.97 -31.64
N LYS A 185 -3.07 1.61 -32.63
CA LYS A 185 -2.86 3.06 -32.69
C LYS A 185 -4.15 3.84 -32.44
N ASN A 186 -4.09 4.84 -31.58
CA ASN A 186 -5.21 5.72 -31.21
C ASN A 186 -6.44 4.95 -30.64
N SER A 187 -6.26 3.71 -30.20
CA SER A 187 -7.36 2.94 -29.58
C SER A 187 -7.58 3.29 -28.10
N VAL A 188 -6.66 4.00 -27.48
CA VAL A 188 -6.73 4.44 -26.07
C VAL A 188 -7.54 5.74 -26.00
N THR A 189 -8.71 5.66 -25.41
CA THR A 189 -9.64 6.78 -25.23
C THR A 189 -10.21 6.76 -23.82
N ARG A 190 -11.00 7.79 -23.48
CA ARG A 190 -11.70 7.81 -22.19
C ARG A 190 -12.68 6.65 -22.04
N GLU A 191 -13.35 6.26 -23.12
CA GLU A 191 -14.31 5.17 -23.19
C GLU A 191 -13.63 3.80 -23.25
N ASN A 192 -12.42 3.75 -23.80
CA ASN A 192 -11.58 2.55 -23.89
C ASN A 192 -10.13 2.82 -23.40
N PRO A 193 -9.92 3.03 -22.10
CA PRO A 193 -8.59 3.36 -21.57
C PRO A 193 -7.57 2.22 -21.66
N LEU A 194 -8.02 0.99 -21.90
CA LEU A 194 -7.16 -0.17 -22.04
C LEU A 194 -6.66 -0.38 -23.47
N GLY A 195 -7.18 0.39 -24.43
CA GLY A 195 -6.88 0.25 -25.84
C GLY A 195 -7.38 -1.07 -26.44
N LYS A 196 -7.26 -1.22 -27.73
CA LYS A 196 -7.57 -2.48 -28.43
C LYS A 196 -6.29 -3.30 -28.57
N LEU A 197 -6.24 -4.46 -27.92
CA LEU A 197 -5.07 -5.35 -27.89
C LEU A 197 -4.81 -5.93 -29.28
N LEU A 198 -3.56 -5.98 -29.67
CA LEU A 198 -3.04 -6.67 -30.84
C LEU A 198 -2.38 -7.99 -30.42
N GLU A 199 -3.11 -9.09 -30.53
CA GLU A 199 -2.69 -10.40 -30.00
C GLU A 199 -1.43 -10.96 -30.67
N ASN A 200 -1.14 -10.54 -31.90
CA ASN A 200 0.01 -11.03 -32.67
C ASN A 200 1.28 -10.22 -32.46
N MET A 201 1.27 -9.19 -31.63
CA MET A 201 2.44 -8.36 -31.32
C MET A 201 2.89 -8.53 -29.88
N LYS A 202 4.20 -8.54 -29.69
CA LYS A 202 4.81 -8.64 -28.35
C LYS A 202 5.15 -7.25 -27.82
N GLY A 203 4.82 -7.01 -26.55
CA GLY A 203 5.39 -5.91 -25.81
C GLY A 203 6.70 -6.32 -25.15
N TYR A 204 7.72 -5.51 -25.23
CA TYR A 204 9.06 -5.79 -24.72
C TYR A 204 9.30 -5.11 -23.38
N ILE A 205 10.32 -5.61 -22.66
CA ILE A 205 10.88 -5.03 -21.44
C ILE A 205 12.28 -4.53 -21.79
N GLY A 206 12.62 -3.29 -21.40
CA GLY A 206 13.87 -2.65 -21.71
C GLY A 206 13.72 -1.64 -22.83
N SER A 207 13.80 -2.04 -24.07
CA SER A 207 13.57 -1.21 -25.24
C SER A 207 12.87 -2.00 -26.34
N ASP A 208 12.31 -1.34 -27.31
CA ASP A 208 11.66 -1.98 -28.46
C ASP A 208 12.59 -2.21 -29.64
N CYS A 209 13.64 -1.46 -29.82
CA CYS A 209 14.49 -1.59 -30.98
C CYS A 209 15.99 -1.79 -30.70
N ASN A 210 16.68 -2.37 -31.68
CA ASN A 210 18.13 -2.69 -31.60
C ASN A 210 19.06 -1.49 -31.85
N ARG A 211 18.52 -0.28 -31.97
CA ARG A 211 19.28 0.95 -32.29
C ARG A 211 19.71 1.75 -31.08
N VAL A 212 19.17 1.43 -29.93
CA VAL A 212 19.36 2.21 -28.71
C VAL A 212 20.61 1.72 -27.97
N GLU A 213 21.43 2.63 -27.48
CA GLU A 213 22.51 2.30 -26.55
C GLU A 213 21.93 1.95 -25.19
N HIS A 214 22.11 0.70 -24.75
CA HIS A 214 21.59 0.19 -23.49
C HIS A 214 22.70 0.06 -22.48
N TYR A 215 22.57 0.81 -21.39
CA TYR A 215 23.42 0.73 -20.22
C TYR A 215 22.65 0.31 -18.95
N GLY A 216 21.37 -0.04 -19.13
CA GLY A 216 20.47 -0.41 -18.04
C GLY A 216 20.49 -1.90 -17.72
N HIS A 217 19.87 -2.25 -16.60
CA HIS A 217 19.78 -3.64 -16.11
C HIS A 217 18.33 -4.04 -15.90
N VAL A 218 18.04 -5.33 -16.20
CA VAL A 218 16.74 -5.95 -15.91
C VAL A 218 16.95 -7.11 -14.96
N PHE A 219 16.32 -7.05 -13.79
CA PHE A 219 16.38 -8.05 -12.72
C PHE A 219 15.02 -8.72 -12.57
N ILE A 220 14.97 -10.04 -12.61
CA ILE A 220 13.73 -10.81 -12.45
C ILE A 220 13.96 -11.89 -11.41
N SER A 221 13.12 -11.92 -10.36
CA SER A 221 13.18 -12.98 -9.36
C SER A 221 12.63 -14.30 -9.88
N ASP A 222 13.10 -15.40 -9.32
CA ASP A 222 12.66 -16.76 -9.69
C ASP A 222 11.15 -16.97 -9.48
N THR A 223 10.57 -16.27 -8.49
CA THR A 223 9.15 -16.37 -8.13
C THR A 223 8.24 -15.43 -8.92
N ALA A 224 8.82 -14.42 -9.60
CA ALA A 224 8.06 -13.53 -10.47
C ALA A 224 7.64 -14.21 -11.77
N THR A 225 6.60 -13.70 -12.40
CA THR A 225 6.17 -14.16 -13.72
C THR A 225 6.01 -13.02 -14.71
N ILE A 226 6.41 -13.25 -15.96
CA ILE A 226 6.19 -12.36 -17.09
C ILE A 226 5.35 -13.11 -18.13
N ASN A 227 4.16 -12.63 -18.43
CA ASN A 227 3.20 -13.30 -19.31
C ASN A 227 2.94 -14.78 -18.92
N GLY A 228 2.96 -15.06 -17.60
CA GLY A 228 2.82 -16.42 -17.07
C GLY A 228 4.09 -17.27 -17.13
N ILE A 229 5.18 -16.76 -17.68
CA ILE A 229 6.48 -17.43 -17.74
C ILE A 229 7.21 -17.18 -16.43
N SER A 230 7.70 -18.24 -15.76
CA SER A 230 8.45 -18.13 -14.52
C SER A 230 9.78 -17.41 -14.70
N GLY A 231 10.21 -16.64 -13.70
CA GLY A 231 11.54 -16.04 -13.64
C GLY A 231 12.70 -17.02 -13.78
N THR A 232 12.47 -18.31 -13.50
CA THR A 232 13.46 -19.37 -13.72
C THR A 232 13.66 -19.74 -15.19
N ASP A 233 12.68 -19.50 -16.06
CA ASP A 233 12.79 -19.80 -17.50
C ASP A 233 13.42 -18.64 -18.27
N LYS A 234 14.73 -18.47 -18.08
CA LYS A 234 15.52 -17.40 -18.71
C LYS A 234 15.50 -17.46 -20.24
N THR A 235 15.43 -18.66 -20.81
CA THR A 235 15.46 -18.84 -22.27
C THR A 235 14.22 -18.22 -22.91
N THR A 236 13.04 -18.51 -22.37
CA THR A 236 11.79 -17.94 -22.88
C THR A 236 11.65 -16.46 -22.53
N LEU A 237 12.10 -16.04 -21.33
CA LEU A 237 12.08 -14.64 -20.89
C LEU A 237 12.96 -13.75 -21.78
N ASN A 238 14.09 -14.22 -22.24
CA ASN A 238 14.95 -13.48 -23.19
C ASN A 238 14.20 -13.05 -24.46
N GLY A 239 13.16 -13.76 -24.86
CA GLY A 239 12.30 -13.37 -25.96
C GLY A 239 11.38 -12.17 -25.68
N TYR A 240 11.29 -11.70 -24.44
CA TYR A 240 10.54 -10.52 -24.02
C TYR A 240 11.43 -9.36 -23.55
N ILE A 241 12.72 -9.63 -23.36
CA ILE A 241 13.69 -8.63 -22.95
C ILE A 241 14.46 -8.21 -24.17
N ASN A 242 14.30 -6.98 -24.57
CA ASN A 242 15.06 -6.37 -25.63
C ASN A 242 15.91 -5.27 -25.02
N GLY A 243 17.16 -5.54 -24.87
CA GLY A 243 18.13 -4.62 -24.35
C GLY A 243 19.48 -4.95 -24.95
N GLY A 244 20.06 -3.99 -25.62
CA GLY A 244 21.36 -4.15 -26.24
C GLY A 244 22.47 -4.58 -25.29
N ASN A 245 23.72 -4.37 -25.65
CA ASN A 245 24.88 -4.70 -24.87
C ASN A 245 24.82 -4.18 -23.43
N GLY A 246 24.63 -5.05 -22.45
CA GLY A 246 24.66 -4.70 -21.03
C GLY A 246 23.41 -5.03 -20.19
N THR A 247 22.37 -5.63 -20.78
CA THR A 247 21.19 -6.06 -20.01
C THR A 247 21.42 -7.46 -19.41
N ASP A 248 21.45 -7.54 -18.11
CA ASP A 248 21.57 -8.80 -17.37
C ASP A 248 20.24 -9.20 -16.75
N ILE A 249 19.84 -10.46 -16.97
CA ILE A 249 18.74 -11.08 -16.22
C ILE A 249 19.37 -11.75 -15.00
N ILE A 250 19.04 -11.26 -13.82
CA ILE A 250 19.57 -11.77 -12.57
C ILE A 250 18.46 -12.53 -11.85
N PRO A 251 18.59 -13.83 -11.60
CA PRO A 251 17.71 -14.54 -10.69
C PRO A 251 17.92 -13.96 -9.29
N ALA A 252 16.85 -13.48 -8.68
CA ALA A 252 16.86 -13.02 -7.30
C ALA A 252 15.78 -13.77 -6.54
N GLN A 253 16.15 -14.54 -5.53
CA GLN A 253 15.18 -15.05 -4.57
C GLN A 253 14.86 -13.96 -3.55
N VAL A 254 13.58 -13.79 -3.28
CA VAL A 254 13.09 -12.89 -2.25
C VAL A 254 12.47 -13.74 -1.14
N GLU A 255 13.07 -13.71 0.03
CA GLU A 255 12.54 -14.34 1.22
C GLU A 255 11.82 -13.29 2.06
N VAL A 256 10.56 -13.54 2.41
CA VAL A 256 9.84 -12.73 3.38
C VAL A 256 10.02 -13.35 4.76
N LEU A 257 10.71 -12.64 5.65
CA LEU A 257 10.92 -13.07 7.02
C LEU A 257 9.63 -12.92 7.85
N PRO A 258 9.50 -13.66 8.97
CA PRO A 258 8.31 -13.59 9.83
C PRO A 258 7.97 -12.20 10.39
N ASN A 259 8.94 -11.31 10.47
CA ASN A 259 8.79 -9.90 10.89
C ASN A 259 8.36 -8.96 9.75
N GLY A 260 8.15 -9.49 8.52
CA GLY A 260 7.82 -8.71 7.35
C GLY A 260 9.02 -8.18 6.57
N ASP A 261 10.25 -8.43 7.03
CA ASP A 261 11.45 -8.09 6.28
C ASP A 261 11.55 -8.91 4.99
N ILE A 262 12.09 -8.28 3.97
CA ILE A 262 12.33 -8.91 2.67
C ILE A 262 13.83 -9.10 2.48
N ASN A 263 14.28 -10.35 2.43
CA ASN A 263 15.64 -10.68 2.03
C ASN A 263 15.70 -10.90 0.51
N LEU A 264 16.58 -10.16 -0.14
CA LEU A 264 16.93 -10.41 -1.53
C LEU A 264 18.14 -11.36 -1.54
N ILE A 265 17.94 -12.60 -1.94
CA ILE A 265 19.01 -13.60 -2.05
C ILE A 265 19.39 -13.68 -3.53
N THR A 266 20.64 -13.40 -3.84
CA THR A 266 21.19 -13.60 -5.20
C THR A 266 22.35 -14.58 -5.14
N GLU A 267 22.39 -15.53 -6.05
CA GLU A 267 23.43 -16.56 -6.13
C GLU A 267 24.37 -16.34 -7.31
N ARG A 268 24.68 -15.11 -7.69
CA ARG A 268 25.53 -14.87 -8.88
C ARG A 268 26.86 -14.20 -8.54
N ASP A 269 27.96 -14.68 -9.14
CA ASP A 269 29.28 -14.06 -9.07
C ASP A 269 29.24 -12.59 -9.53
N GLY A 270 29.87 -11.70 -8.76
CA GLY A 270 29.93 -10.27 -9.07
C GLY A 270 28.72 -9.46 -8.58
N ILE A 271 27.78 -10.09 -7.89
CA ILE A 271 26.65 -9.42 -7.26
C ILE A 271 26.74 -9.57 -5.76
N THR A 272 26.66 -8.47 -5.06
CA THR A 272 26.54 -8.45 -3.60
C THR A 272 25.29 -7.70 -3.19
N VAL A 273 24.68 -8.13 -2.07
CA VAL A 273 23.48 -7.50 -1.52
C VAL A 273 23.78 -7.07 -0.10
N SER A 274 23.47 -5.83 0.22
CA SER A 274 23.62 -5.27 1.56
C SER A 274 22.62 -5.86 2.56
N ASP A 275 22.83 -5.57 3.84
CA ASP A 275 21.79 -5.72 4.85
C ASP A 275 20.59 -4.84 4.53
N THR A 276 19.42 -5.20 5.09
CA THR A 276 18.21 -4.37 4.99
C THR A 276 18.43 -3.05 5.72
N MET A 277 18.05 -1.96 5.08
CA MET A 277 18.16 -0.61 5.65
C MET A 277 16.77 0.02 5.74
N PHE A 278 16.59 0.82 6.80
CA PHE A 278 15.37 1.60 7.07
C PHE A 278 15.77 3.08 7.03
N ASN A 279 15.34 3.82 6.01
CA ASN A 279 15.80 5.19 5.73
C ASN A 279 17.33 5.33 5.74
N GLY A 280 18.05 4.30 5.21
CA GLY A 280 19.50 4.26 5.15
C GLY A 280 20.22 3.76 6.42
N SER A 281 19.50 3.35 7.47
CA SER A 281 20.04 2.74 8.68
C SER A 281 19.77 1.23 8.71
N THR A 282 20.74 0.43 9.10
CA THR A 282 20.56 -1.02 9.33
C THR A 282 19.86 -1.34 10.65
N ALA A 283 19.72 -0.35 11.56
CA ALA A 283 19.01 -0.52 12.82
C ALA A 283 17.49 -0.55 12.56
N PHE A 284 16.80 -1.55 13.12
CA PHE A 284 15.34 -1.62 13.06
C PHE A 284 14.73 -0.41 13.78
N PRO A 285 13.85 0.38 13.14
CA PRO A 285 13.30 1.56 13.75
C PRO A 285 12.31 1.20 14.86
N THR A 286 12.36 1.95 15.96
CA THR A 286 11.47 1.79 17.12
C THR A 286 10.53 2.98 17.31
N GLU A 287 10.84 4.10 16.70
CA GLU A 287 10.04 5.32 16.79
C GLU A 287 8.91 5.30 15.75
N PRO A 288 7.76 5.91 16.06
CA PRO A 288 6.70 6.09 15.10
C PRO A 288 7.18 6.84 13.85
N GLY A 289 6.75 6.37 12.68
CA GLY A 289 7.15 7.02 11.43
C GLY A 289 6.99 6.11 10.22
N GLU A 290 7.30 6.68 9.08
CA GLU A 290 7.35 5.98 7.80
C GLU A 290 8.82 5.75 7.42
N TYR A 291 9.20 4.48 7.23
CA TYR A 291 10.57 4.07 6.95
C TYR A 291 10.62 3.35 5.60
N ILE A 292 11.34 3.90 4.64
CA ILE A 292 11.58 3.25 3.37
C ILE A 292 12.56 2.09 3.62
N ILE A 293 12.13 0.88 3.33
CA ILE A 293 12.95 -0.32 3.40
C ILE A 293 13.76 -0.40 2.12
N THR A 294 15.09 -0.42 2.23
CA THR A 294 15.98 -0.51 1.08
C THR A 294 17.06 -1.58 1.26
N LYS A 295 17.56 -2.08 0.15
CA LYS A 295 18.84 -2.82 0.07
C LYS A 295 19.69 -2.20 -1.04
N VAL A 296 20.99 -2.33 -0.91
CA VAL A 296 21.91 -2.01 -2.01
C VAL A 296 22.33 -3.30 -2.68
N VAL A 297 22.08 -3.38 -3.97
CA VAL A 297 22.58 -4.45 -4.84
C VAL A 297 23.76 -3.90 -5.62
N THR A 298 24.95 -4.43 -5.36
CA THR A 298 26.16 -4.05 -6.11
C THR A 298 26.33 -5.01 -7.26
N VAL A 299 26.31 -4.50 -8.49
CA VAL A 299 26.50 -5.26 -9.72
C VAL A 299 27.74 -4.74 -10.42
N ASN A 300 28.73 -5.61 -10.61
CA ASN A 300 30.01 -5.24 -11.27
C ASN A 300 30.64 -3.97 -10.69
N GLY A 301 30.57 -3.80 -9.36
CA GLY A 301 31.12 -2.66 -8.63
C GLY A 301 30.27 -1.39 -8.69
N LYS A 302 29.06 -1.43 -9.25
CA LYS A 302 28.11 -0.32 -9.27
C LYS A 302 26.96 -0.59 -8.30
N ASP A 303 26.76 0.31 -7.35
CA ASP A 303 25.71 0.20 -6.34
C ASP A 303 24.36 0.68 -6.88
N ILE A 304 23.32 -0.11 -6.62
CA ILE A 304 21.94 0.14 -6.99
C ILE A 304 21.10 0.06 -5.70
N THR A 305 20.54 1.16 -5.25
CA THR A 305 19.63 1.15 -4.10
C THR A 305 18.26 0.67 -4.53
N VAL A 306 17.80 -0.42 -3.94
CA VAL A 306 16.52 -1.06 -4.23
C VAL A 306 15.56 -0.79 -3.09
N PRO A 307 14.53 0.04 -3.26
CA PRO A 307 13.45 0.13 -2.29
C PRO A 307 12.60 -1.14 -2.34
N LEU A 308 12.42 -1.78 -1.19
CA LEU A 308 11.67 -3.04 -1.05
C LEU A 308 10.23 -2.80 -0.57
N GLY A 309 9.97 -1.65 0.02
CA GLY A 309 8.66 -1.29 0.57
C GLY A 309 8.78 -0.18 1.60
N THR A 310 7.70 0.02 2.36
CA THR A 310 7.65 1.00 3.44
C THR A 310 7.17 0.32 4.70
N LEU A 311 7.92 0.46 5.81
CA LEU A 311 7.49 0.11 7.15
C LEU A 311 6.81 1.33 7.77
N ILE A 312 5.57 1.18 8.21
CA ILE A 312 4.86 2.20 8.97
C ILE A 312 4.81 1.75 10.42
N ILE A 313 5.48 2.49 11.30
CA ILE A 313 5.31 2.36 12.75
C ILE A 313 4.28 3.41 13.15
N PRO A 314 3.07 3.01 13.58
CA PRO A 314 2.06 3.97 13.95
C PRO A 314 2.52 4.77 15.18
N GLU A 315 2.16 6.04 15.22
CA GLU A 315 2.27 6.79 16.48
C GLU A 315 1.50 6.05 17.57
N PRO A 316 2.05 5.93 18.80
CA PRO A 316 1.28 5.43 19.90
C PRO A 316 0.03 6.32 20.01
N GLU A 317 -1.15 5.70 20.00
CA GLU A 317 -2.38 6.48 20.16
C GLU A 317 -2.16 7.42 21.36
N PRO A 318 -2.34 8.75 21.16
CA PRO A 318 -2.19 9.69 22.26
C PRO A 318 -3.11 9.22 23.38
N ALA A 319 -2.56 9.13 24.60
CA ALA A 319 -3.36 8.79 25.77
C ALA A 319 -4.62 9.66 25.71
N PRO A 320 -5.82 9.06 25.78
CA PRO A 320 -7.04 9.78 25.51
C PRO A 320 -7.11 11.01 26.40
N GLN A 321 -6.98 12.19 25.78
CA GLN A 321 -7.25 13.45 26.46
C GLN A 321 -8.73 13.45 26.86
N PRO A 322 -9.08 13.93 28.03
CA PRO A 322 -10.49 14.09 28.40
C PRO A 322 -11.15 15.12 27.47
N GLU A 323 -11.82 14.63 26.42
CA GLU A 323 -12.61 15.48 25.54
C GLU A 323 -13.84 16.03 26.28
N PRO A 324 -14.25 17.30 26.02
CA PRO A 324 -15.54 17.79 26.43
C PRO A 324 -16.65 17.02 25.71
N MET A 325 -17.61 16.50 26.44
CA MET A 325 -18.69 15.62 25.98
C MET A 325 -19.48 16.23 24.81
N ALA A 326 -19.31 15.66 23.61
CA ALA A 326 -20.29 15.72 22.54
C ALA A 326 -21.16 14.46 22.60
N HIS A 327 -22.48 14.65 22.64
CA HIS A 327 -23.45 13.56 22.66
C HIS A 327 -23.41 12.74 21.36
N HIS A 328 -22.79 11.56 21.41
CA HIS A 328 -23.08 10.46 20.51
C HIS A 328 -23.55 9.28 21.37
N GLU A 329 -24.66 8.66 21.00
CA GLU A 329 -25.14 7.43 21.63
C GLU A 329 -24.07 6.33 21.54
N ARG A 330 -23.21 6.27 22.56
CA ARG A 330 -22.36 5.09 22.78
C ARG A 330 -23.24 3.99 23.34
N ILE A 331 -23.22 2.84 22.73
CA ILE A 331 -23.76 1.61 23.34
C ILE A 331 -23.13 1.50 24.72
N GLN A 332 -23.90 1.75 25.74
CA GLN A 332 -23.42 1.80 27.13
C GLN A 332 -23.24 0.35 27.59
N LEU A 333 -22.00 -0.15 27.58
CA LEU A 333 -21.67 -1.55 27.90
C LEU A 333 -22.06 -1.92 29.34
N TYR A 334 -22.10 -0.95 30.22
CA TYR A 334 -22.52 -1.05 31.63
C TYR A 334 -23.07 0.31 32.10
N ARG A 335 -23.84 0.28 33.17
CA ARG A 335 -24.33 1.49 33.83
C ARG A 335 -24.20 1.36 35.33
N VAL A 336 -24.03 2.51 36.00
CA VAL A 336 -24.03 2.61 37.45
C VAL A 336 -25.30 3.38 37.90
N ALA A 337 -26.00 2.82 38.85
CA ALA A 337 -27.28 3.36 39.29
C ALA A 337 -27.41 3.34 40.82
N ASP A 338 -28.28 4.21 41.34
CA ASP A 338 -28.70 4.16 42.74
C ASP A 338 -29.63 2.96 43.05
N LYS A 339 -30.09 2.83 44.27
CA LYS A 339 -31.02 1.75 44.67
C LYS A 339 -32.31 1.76 43.86
N GLN A 340 -32.80 2.93 43.47
CA GLN A 340 -34.02 3.13 42.71
C GLN A 340 -33.82 2.84 41.20
N GLY A 341 -32.59 2.63 40.74
CA GLY A 341 -32.25 2.36 39.33
C GLY A 341 -31.98 3.61 38.51
N ARG A 342 -31.88 4.80 39.12
CA ARG A 342 -31.54 6.05 38.45
C ARG A 342 -30.02 6.10 38.23
N SER A 343 -29.57 6.49 37.05
CA SER A 343 -28.15 6.64 36.74
C SER A 343 -27.45 7.64 37.65
N ILE A 344 -26.26 7.30 38.11
CA ILE A 344 -25.42 8.13 39.00
C ILE A 344 -24.04 8.32 38.38
N ALA A 345 -23.32 9.36 38.77
CA ALA A 345 -21.97 9.64 38.30
C ALA A 345 -20.96 8.58 38.75
N TYR A 346 -20.04 8.23 37.89
CA TYR A 346 -18.95 7.31 38.16
C TYR A 346 -17.72 7.65 37.32
N LYS A 347 -16.56 7.15 37.75
CA LYS A 347 -15.32 7.14 36.97
C LYS A 347 -15.00 5.70 36.55
N ALA A 348 -14.56 5.50 35.35
CA ALA A 348 -14.08 4.21 34.87
C ALA A 348 -12.66 4.34 34.33
N VAL A 349 -11.77 3.45 34.79
CA VAL A 349 -10.36 3.40 34.38
C VAL A 349 -10.03 1.99 33.98
N GLN A 350 -9.48 1.81 32.81
CA GLN A 350 -8.97 0.54 32.30
C GLN A 350 -7.45 0.55 32.39
N GLN A 351 -6.89 -0.50 33.04
CA GLN A 351 -5.45 -0.70 33.09
C GLN A 351 -5.14 -2.20 33.00
N GLY A 352 -4.43 -2.57 31.96
CA GLY A 352 -4.17 -3.97 31.67
C GLY A 352 -5.43 -4.80 31.61
N GLY A 353 -5.84 -5.85 31.67
CA GLY A 353 -7.12 -6.54 31.63
C GLY A 353 -8.11 -6.21 32.76
N VAL A 354 -7.95 -5.09 33.49
CA VAL A 354 -8.78 -4.70 34.63
C VAL A 354 -9.53 -3.41 34.33
N LEU A 355 -10.86 -3.43 34.44
CA LEU A 355 -11.73 -2.26 34.39
C LEU A 355 -12.14 -1.88 35.81
N THR A 356 -11.72 -0.71 36.33
CA THR A 356 -12.12 -0.19 37.65
C THR A 356 -13.18 0.86 37.48
N ILE A 357 -14.34 0.66 38.12
CA ILE A 357 -15.49 1.55 38.11
C ILE A 357 -15.70 2.08 39.52
N THR A 358 -15.62 3.39 39.72
CA THR A 358 -15.68 4.05 41.04
C THR A 358 -16.78 5.05 41.07
N THR A 359 -17.59 5.07 42.18
CA THR A 359 -18.57 6.07 42.48
C THR A 359 -18.44 6.53 43.95
N ASP A 360 -18.76 7.80 44.21
CA ASP A 360 -18.70 8.38 45.56
C ASP A 360 -19.93 8.02 46.41
N GLU A 361 -20.89 7.33 45.79
CA GLU A 361 -22.08 6.87 46.52
C GLU A 361 -21.75 5.72 47.50
N LYS A 362 -22.40 5.70 48.66
CA LYS A 362 -22.24 4.62 49.64
C LYS A 362 -22.90 3.32 49.22
N GLU A 363 -24.00 3.42 48.46
CA GLU A 363 -24.76 2.29 47.95
C GLU A 363 -25.09 2.51 46.47
N ALA A 364 -24.67 1.55 45.63
CA ALA A 364 -24.87 1.63 44.20
C ALA A 364 -24.98 0.24 43.54
N LYS A 365 -25.56 0.24 42.35
CA LYS A 365 -25.65 -0.93 41.46
C LYS A 365 -24.72 -0.76 40.27
N LEU A 366 -23.91 -1.75 40.00
CA LEU A 366 -23.28 -1.94 38.69
C LEU A 366 -24.16 -2.90 37.88
N ILE A 367 -24.59 -2.46 36.73
CA ILE A 367 -25.52 -3.16 35.85
C ILE A 367 -24.82 -3.40 34.50
N ILE A 368 -24.74 -4.65 34.06
CA ILE A 368 -24.09 -5.03 32.81
C ILE A 368 -25.00 -6.03 32.10
N GLU A 369 -25.39 -5.73 30.89
CA GLU A 369 -26.12 -6.67 30.06
C GLU A 369 -25.18 -7.78 29.55
N ARG A 370 -25.72 -8.94 29.18
CA ARG A 370 -24.94 -10.04 28.65
C ARG A 370 -24.07 -9.61 27.47
N GLY A 371 -24.60 -8.81 26.54
CA GLY A 371 -23.84 -8.25 25.41
C GLY A 371 -22.69 -7.35 25.85
N GLY A 372 -22.86 -6.59 26.93
CA GLY A 372 -21.82 -5.77 27.55
C GLY A 372 -20.66 -6.60 28.12
N LEU A 373 -20.94 -7.71 28.81
CA LEU A 373 -19.89 -8.63 29.29
C LEU A 373 -19.07 -9.21 28.13
N PHE A 374 -19.73 -9.65 27.04
CA PHE A 374 -19.04 -10.14 25.84
C PHE A 374 -18.18 -9.05 25.18
N ALA A 375 -18.69 -7.82 25.09
CA ALA A 375 -17.94 -6.72 24.51
C ALA A 375 -16.72 -6.35 25.36
N LEU A 376 -16.85 -6.33 26.69
CA LEU A 376 -15.72 -6.09 27.61
C LEU A 376 -14.67 -7.20 27.51
N SER A 377 -15.08 -8.47 27.41
CA SER A 377 -14.17 -9.60 27.20
C SER A 377 -13.38 -9.47 25.88
N ARG A 378 -14.04 -9.05 24.80
CA ARG A 378 -13.35 -8.81 23.51
C ARG A 378 -12.36 -7.63 23.54
N GLN A 379 -12.56 -6.68 24.45
CA GLN A 379 -11.61 -5.60 24.73
C GLN A 379 -10.46 -6.04 25.65
N GLY A 380 -10.35 -7.32 25.95
CA GLY A 380 -9.32 -7.87 26.80
C GLY A 380 -9.56 -7.69 28.31
N ILE A 381 -10.76 -7.25 28.73
CA ILE A 381 -11.09 -7.11 30.13
C ILE A 381 -11.40 -8.51 30.72
N THR A 382 -10.58 -8.92 31.69
CA THR A 382 -10.73 -10.20 32.39
C THR A 382 -11.30 -10.00 33.80
N LYS A 383 -11.15 -8.79 34.35
CA LYS A 383 -11.57 -8.44 35.73
C LYS A 383 -12.25 -7.08 35.74
N ILE A 384 -13.38 -6.96 36.43
CA ILE A 384 -14.04 -5.68 36.73
C ILE A 384 -13.96 -5.46 38.25
N VAL A 385 -13.49 -4.27 38.64
CA VAL A 385 -13.45 -3.84 40.05
C VAL A 385 -14.47 -2.73 40.22
N PHE A 386 -15.50 -2.98 41.04
CA PHE A 386 -16.50 -2.00 41.39
C PHE A 386 -16.24 -1.45 42.79
N VAL A 387 -16.12 -0.14 42.87
CA VAL A 387 -15.80 0.61 44.11
C VAL A 387 -16.88 1.63 44.41
N THR A 388 -17.42 1.58 45.61
CA THR A 388 -18.29 2.60 46.19
C THR A 388 -17.59 3.20 47.39
N ALA A 389 -18.08 4.30 47.96
CA ALA A 389 -17.53 4.91 49.17
C ALA A 389 -17.46 3.94 50.35
N SER A 390 -18.21 2.85 50.37
CA SER A 390 -18.29 1.89 51.46
C SER A 390 -17.76 0.50 51.18
N LYS A 391 -17.62 0.11 49.92
CA LYS A 391 -17.27 -1.26 49.51
C LYS A 391 -16.48 -1.35 48.20
N LYS A 392 -15.70 -2.44 48.08
CA LYS A 392 -15.00 -2.81 46.89
C LYS A 392 -15.31 -4.29 46.59
N SER A 393 -15.57 -4.59 45.34
CA SER A 393 -15.75 -5.97 44.86
C SER A 393 -15.07 -6.16 43.51
N ALA A 394 -14.48 -7.33 43.30
CA ALA A 394 -13.87 -7.71 42.04
C ALA A 394 -14.68 -8.84 41.39
N ILE A 395 -14.92 -8.76 40.11
CA ILE A 395 -15.73 -9.69 39.32
C ILE A 395 -14.85 -10.32 38.25
N SER A 396 -14.88 -11.63 38.11
CA SER A 396 -14.34 -12.35 36.97
C SER A 396 -15.29 -12.20 35.78
N VAL A 397 -14.84 -11.59 34.69
CA VAL A 397 -15.65 -11.42 33.47
C VAL A 397 -16.00 -12.78 32.86
N GLY A 398 -15.05 -13.71 32.79
CA GLY A 398 -15.30 -15.06 32.29
C GLY A 398 -16.36 -15.79 33.08
N ALA A 399 -16.23 -15.87 34.41
CA ALA A 399 -17.20 -16.53 35.27
C ALA A 399 -18.59 -15.85 35.26
N ALA A 400 -18.62 -14.52 35.15
CA ALA A 400 -19.87 -13.78 34.98
C ALA A 400 -20.56 -14.13 33.66
N MET A 401 -19.81 -14.25 32.56
CA MET A 401 -20.34 -14.62 31.24
C MET A 401 -20.95 -16.00 31.21
N GLU A 402 -20.32 -17.00 31.88
CA GLU A 402 -20.82 -18.36 31.94
C GLU A 402 -22.16 -18.46 32.64
N LYS A 403 -22.36 -17.67 33.68
CA LYS A 403 -23.59 -17.67 34.51
C LYS A 403 -24.63 -16.62 34.06
N CYS A 404 -24.29 -15.73 33.17
CA CYS A 404 -25.14 -14.60 32.75
C CYS A 404 -26.10 -15.02 31.64
N SER A 405 -27.35 -15.23 31.95
CA SER A 405 -28.43 -15.46 30.97
C SER A 405 -29.19 -14.15 30.55
N GLY A 406 -28.89 -13.01 31.19
CA GLY A 406 -29.54 -11.73 30.95
C GLY A 406 -28.78 -10.56 31.58
N GLU A 407 -29.47 -9.65 32.27
CA GLU A 407 -28.86 -8.54 32.98
C GLU A 407 -28.11 -9.03 34.22
N PHE A 408 -26.84 -8.65 34.35
CA PHE A 408 -25.99 -8.89 35.52
C PHE A 408 -25.98 -7.66 36.41
N VAL A 409 -26.34 -7.78 37.68
CA VAL A 409 -26.35 -6.70 38.62
C VAL A 409 -25.57 -7.01 39.88
N LEU A 410 -24.57 -6.21 40.18
CA LEU A 410 -23.86 -6.20 41.46
C LEU A 410 -24.33 -5.00 42.30
N LEU A 411 -24.97 -5.26 43.39
CA LEU A 411 -25.43 -4.23 44.33
C LEU A 411 -24.51 -4.18 45.56
N HIS A 412 -23.88 -3.03 45.79
CA HIS A 412 -23.29 -2.65 47.06
C HIS A 412 -24.37 -1.98 47.92
N GLY A 413 -25.02 -2.77 48.75
CA GLY A 413 -26.02 -2.25 49.71
C GLY A 413 -25.38 -1.90 51.08
N SER A 414 -26.14 -1.35 52.01
CA SER A 414 -25.66 -0.90 53.33
C SER A 414 -25.00 -2.02 54.14
N ARG A 415 -25.58 -3.20 54.13
CA ARG A 415 -25.11 -4.35 54.95
C ARG A 415 -24.42 -5.44 54.12
N LYS A 416 -24.90 -5.72 52.92
CA LYS A 416 -24.44 -6.87 52.09
C LYS A 416 -24.19 -6.44 50.64
N VAL A 417 -23.27 -7.15 49.99
CA VAL A 417 -23.14 -7.23 48.54
C VAL A 417 -24.15 -8.29 48.05
N LYS A 418 -24.92 -7.93 47.02
CA LYS A 418 -25.86 -8.87 46.38
C LYS A 418 -25.51 -8.97 44.88
N LEU A 419 -25.60 -10.15 44.38
CA LEU A 419 -25.42 -10.45 42.95
C LEU A 419 -26.72 -11.04 42.40
N THR A 420 -27.22 -10.50 41.30
CA THR A 420 -28.38 -11.08 40.60
C THR A 420 -28.10 -11.19 39.12
N VAL A 421 -28.66 -12.21 38.49
CA VAL A 421 -28.64 -12.43 37.04
C VAL A 421 -30.09 -12.59 36.58
N ALA A 422 -30.50 -11.81 35.59
CA ALA A 422 -31.90 -11.77 35.14
C ALA A 422 -32.93 -11.62 36.27
N GLY A 423 -32.58 -10.83 37.30
CA GLY A 423 -33.42 -10.59 38.48
C GLY A 423 -33.37 -11.67 39.56
N ALA A 424 -32.82 -12.86 39.32
CA ALA A 424 -32.69 -13.92 40.29
C ALA A 424 -31.36 -13.79 41.07
N ALA A 425 -31.39 -14.05 42.40
CA ALA A 425 -30.17 -14.05 43.18
C ALA A 425 -29.31 -15.26 42.81
N VAL A 426 -28.03 -15.00 42.59
CA VAL A 426 -27.04 -16.05 42.25
C VAL A 426 -25.96 -16.10 43.30
N ASP A 427 -25.41 -17.30 43.47
CA ASP A 427 -24.25 -17.51 44.34
C ASP A 427 -23.04 -16.74 43.79
N ALA A 428 -22.42 -16.01 44.68
CA ALA A 428 -21.24 -15.17 44.32
C ALA A 428 -19.95 -15.98 44.18
N ASP A 429 -19.95 -17.27 44.62
CA ASP A 429 -18.78 -18.13 44.56
C ASP A 429 -18.32 -18.38 43.09
N GLY A 430 -17.07 -18.09 42.84
CA GLY A 430 -16.43 -18.14 41.52
C GLY A 430 -16.66 -16.93 40.63
N ILE A 431 -17.67 -16.06 40.89
CA ILE A 431 -17.85 -14.80 40.18
C ILE A 431 -17.13 -13.66 40.89
N LEU A 432 -17.31 -13.53 42.21
CA LEU A 432 -16.56 -12.57 42.99
C LEU A 432 -15.18 -13.15 43.34
N ILE A 433 -14.17 -12.41 43.00
CA ILE A 433 -12.77 -12.71 43.30
C ILE A 433 -12.51 -12.24 44.73
N LYS A 434 -12.09 -13.16 45.62
CA LYS A 434 -11.60 -12.77 46.95
C LYS A 434 -10.24 -12.13 46.79
N GLU A 435 -10.13 -10.85 47.12
CA GLU A 435 -8.85 -10.11 47.17
C GLU A 435 -8.15 -10.35 48.51
#